data_8ddcbad3f03e13d9ea2b17b011cce0e0
#
_entry.id   8ddcbad3f03e13d9ea2b17b011cce0e0
#
_cell.length_a   1.000
_cell.length_b   1.000
_cell.length_c   1.000
_cell.angle_alpha   90.00
_cell.angle_beta   90.00
_cell.angle_gamma   90.00
#
_symmetry.space_group_name_H-M   'P 1'
#
loop_
_entity.id
_entity.type
_entity.pdbx_description
1 polymer ?
#
loop_
_entity_poly.entity_id
_entity_poly.type
_entity_poly.pdbx_seq_one_letter_code
_entity_poly.pdbx_strand_id
1 'polypeptide(L)'
;MDVNREEFQPCQIVCLEHQNRCLYAEVIQALPSRGRFWLRPLMLGIWPLDADFIESPRELYDLRQGADLVWPTTGFRLALDTEVIPLLTELETLSKTPDYPILGHRQLRDFVDQVWQASSEG
;
A
#
# COMPACT_ATOMS: atom_id res chain seq x y z
N MET A 1 -10.98 23.55 12.56
CA MET A 1 -10.55 23.17 12.29
C MET A 1 -10.41 21.98 11.84
N ASP A 2 -10.43 21.38 11.41
CA ASP A 2 -10.44 20.35 10.88
C ASP A 2 -9.24 19.80 10.56
N VAL A 3 -8.45 19.88 11.05
CA VAL A 3 -7.17 19.43 10.90
C VAL A 3 -6.94 18.00 11.01
N ASN A 4 -7.89 17.29 11.54
CA ASN A 4 -7.66 15.88 11.74
C ASN A 4 -7.93 15.03 10.58
N ARG A 5 -8.35 15.59 9.50
CA ARG A 5 -8.66 14.79 8.34
C ARG A 5 -7.46 14.12 7.74
N GLU A 6 -6.28 14.54 8.13
CA GLU A 6 -5.09 13.90 7.63
C GLU A 6 -4.48 12.95 8.61
N GLU A 7 -5.12 12.76 9.74
CA GLU A 7 -4.62 11.83 10.72
C GLU A 7 -5.26 10.48 10.51
N PHE A 8 -4.42 9.49 10.32
CA PHE A 8 -4.88 8.11 10.18
C PHE A 8 -4.76 7.42 11.53
N GLN A 9 -5.65 6.49 11.79
CA GLN A 9 -5.73 5.83 13.07
C GLN A 9 -5.37 4.36 12.94
N PRO A 10 -4.94 3.73 14.05
CA PRO A 10 -4.62 2.30 14.02
C PRO A 10 -5.76 1.48 13.47
N CYS A 11 -5.41 0.42 12.77
CA CYS A 11 -6.30 -0.53 12.14
C CYS A 11 -6.97 -0.02 10.88
N GLN A 12 -6.77 1.22 10.50
CA GLN A 12 -7.27 1.71 9.22
C GLN A 12 -6.37 1.21 8.10
N ILE A 13 -6.96 0.93 6.96
CA ILE A 13 -6.20 0.56 5.77
C ILE A 13 -6.08 1.79 4.89
N VAL A 14 -4.85 2.08 4.51
CA VAL A 14 -4.54 3.23 3.66
C VAL A 14 -3.88 2.72 2.39
N CYS A 15 -3.85 3.57 1.37
CA CYS A 15 -3.16 3.20 0.15
C CYS A 15 -2.37 4.37 -0.41
N LEU A 16 -1.29 4.03 -1.08
CA LEU A 16 -0.42 4.98 -1.75
C LEU A 16 -0.36 4.60 -3.22
N GLU A 17 -0.79 5.51 -4.07
CA GLU A 17 -0.82 5.28 -5.50
C GLU A 17 0.36 5.96 -6.15
N HIS A 18 1.03 5.26 -7.05
CA HIS A 18 2.12 5.82 -7.84
C HIS A 18 2.06 5.18 -9.22
N GLN A 19 1.76 6.00 -10.22
CA GLN A 19 1.58 5.52 -11.59
C GLN A 19 0.46 4.48 -11.62
N ASN A 20 0.75 3.26 -12.09
CA ASN A 20 -0.26 2.20 -12.18
C ASN A 20 -0.18 1.20 -11.04
N ARG A 21 0.46 1.58 -9.93
CA ARG A 21 0.63 0.70 -8.78
C ARG A 21 0.01 1.32 -7.55
N CYS A 22 -0.46 0.47 -6.66
CA CYS A 22 -1.06 0.92 -5.42
C CYS A 22 -0.62 0.01 -4.28
N LEU A 23 -0.03 0.61 -3.25
CA LEU A 23 0.38 -0.11 -2.03
C LEU A 23 -0.72 0.06 -1.00
N TYR A 24 -1.24 -1.06 -0.50
CA TYR A 24 -2.22 -1.07 0.58
C TYR A 24 -1.52 -1.49 1.87
N ALA A 25 -1.79 -0.78 2.94
CA ALA A 25 -1.14 -1.06 4.22
C ALA A 25 -2.08 -0.74 5.36
N GLU A 26 -1.88 -1.43 6.48
CA GLU A 26 -2.63 -1.19 7.69
C GLU A 26 -1.83 -0.26 8.60
N VAL A 27 -2.49 0.75 9.15
CA VAL A 27 -1.86 1.66 10.09
C VAL A 27 -1.70 0.94 11.43
N ILE A 28 -0.47 0.81 11.89
CA ILE A 28 -0.20 0.23 13.21
C ILE A 28 -0.22 1.35 14.24
N GLN A 29 0.46 2.44 13.95
CA GLN A 29 0.51 3.56 14.88
C GLN A 29 0.79 4.84 14.09
N ALA A 30 0.07 5.90 14.42
CA ALA A 30 0.32 7.20 13.83
C ALA A 30 1.26 7.99 14.74
N LEU A 31 2.15 8.74 14.12
CA LEU A 31 3.10 9.61 14.83
C LEU A 31 2.90 11.03 14.30
N PRO A 32 1.78 11.69 14.69
CA PRO A 32 1.41 12.95 14.05
C PRO A 32 2.44 14.05 14.23
N SER A 33 3.12 14.06 15.39
CA SER A 33 4.10 15.11 15.64
C SER A 33 5.30 15.05 14.71
N ARG A 34 5.49 13.90 14.04
CA ARG A 34 6.59 13.72 13.10
C ARG A 34 6.11 13.62 11.67
N GLY A 35 4.82 13.73 11.43
CA GLY A 35 4.27 13.57 10.09
C GLY A 35 4.49 12.20 9.49
N ARG A 36 4.59 11.18 10.33
CA ARG A 36 4.88 9.81 9.91
C ARG A 36 3.93 8.84 10.56
N PHE A 37 3.89 7.64 10.01
CA PHE A 37 3.17 6.56 10.66
C PHE A 37 3.88 5.23 10.41
N TRP A 38 3.55 4.28 11.25
CA TRP A 38 4.06 2.92 11.21
C TRP A 38 3.03 2.09 10.50
N LEU A 39 3.43 1.43 9.42
CA LEU A 39 2.53 0.70 8.55
C LEU A 39 2.93 -0.75 8.45
N ARG A 40 1.93 -1.60 8.32
CA ARG A 40 2.14 -2.99 7.95
C ARG A 40 1.67 -3.17 6.52
N PRO A 41 2.58 -3.39 5.57
CA PRO A 41 2.16 -3.60 4.19
C PRO A 41 1.29 -4.85 4.07
N LEU A 42 0.21 -4.74 3.29
CA LEU A 42 -0.70 -5.84 3.05
C LEU A 42 -0.53 -6.41 1.66
N MET A 43 -0.52 -5.54 0.67
CA MET A 43 -0.47 -5.99 -0.72
C MET A 43 -0.09 -4.84 -1.63
N LEU A 44 0.47 -5.20 -2.78
CA LEU A 44 0.80 -4.25 -3.84
C LEU A 44 0.11 -4.71 -5.11
N GLY A 45 -0.73 -3.86 -5.68
CA GLY A 45 -1.42 -4.14 -6.93
C GLY A 45 -0.78 -3.38 -8.07
N ILE A 46 -0.74 -4.01 -9.23
CA ILE A 46 -0.25 -3.40 -10.47
C ILE A 46 -1.36 -3.52 -11.50
N TRP A 47 -1.79 -2.38 -12.04
CA TRP A 47 -2.87 -2.32 -13.02
C TRP A 47 -2.29 -2.09 -14.41
N PRO A 48 -3.05 -2.41 -15.46
CA PRO A 48 -2.65 -1.97 -16.81
C PRO A 48 -2.51 -0.46 -16.84
N LEU A 49 -1.60 0.04 -17.65
CA LEU A 49 -1.25 1.45 -17.64
C LEU A 49 -2.41 2.38 -17.95
N ASP A 50 -3.36 1.92 -18.76
CA ASP A 50 -4.51 2.74 -19.16
C ASP A 50 -5.80 2.31 -18.50
N ALA A 51 -5.74 1.53 -17.43
CA ALA A 51 -6.92 1.08 -16.72
C ALA A 51 -7.14 1.89 -15.46
N ASP A 52 -8.38 1.94 -15.00
CA ASP A 52 -8.70 2.53 -13.71
C ASP A 52 -8.43 1.54 -12.60
N PHE A 53 -8.19 2.05 -11.39
CA PHE A 53 -8.01 1.19 -10.22
C PHE A 53 -9.30 0.50 -9.80
N ILE A 54 -10.40 0.80 -10.47
CA ILE A 54 -11.67 0.12 -10.19
C ILE A 54 -11.64 -1.31 -10.69
N GLU A 55 -10.90 -1.57 -11.76
CA GLU A 55 -10.82 -2.91 -12.32
C GLU A 55 -9.86 -3.76 -11.51
N SER A 56 -9.89 -5.06 -11.75
CA SER A 56 -8.96 -5.96 -11.08
C SER A 56 -7.53 -5.65 -11.49
N PRO A 57 -6.57 -5.76 -10.56
CA PRO A 57 -5.18 -5.53 -10.92
C PRO A 57 -4.68 -6.64 -11.83
N ARG A 58 -3.70 -6.28 -12.65
CA ARG A 58 -3.02 -7.23 -13.51
C ARG A 58 -2.15 -8.17 -12.69
N GLU A 59 -1.53 -7.64 -11.64
CA GLU A 59 -0.70 -8.43 -10.72
C GLU A 59 -1.01 -7.96 -9.31
N LEU A 60 -0.96 -8.89 -8.37
CA LEU A 60 -1.22 -8.59 -6.97
C LEU A 60 -0.21 -9.38 -6.15
N TYR A 61 0.52 -8.68 -5.29
CA TYR A 61 1.56 -9.29 -4.46
C TYR A 61 1.18 -9.20 -2.99
N ASP A 62 1.35 -10.32 -2.28
CA ASP A 62 1.08 -10.40 -0.85
C ASP A 62 2.30 -9.92 -0.08
N LEU A 63 2.13 -8.92 0.75
CA LEU A 63 3.22 -8.34 1.53
C LEU A 63 3.07 -8.60 3.03
N ARG A 64 2.08 -9.37 3.43
CA ARG A 64 1.71 -9.49 4.84
C ARG A 64 2.77 -10.16 5.70
N GLN A 65 3.68 -10.90 5.09
CA GLN A 65 4.72 -11.59 5.84
C GLN A 65 6.04 -10.85 5.85
N GLY A 66 6.05 -9.65 5.29
CA GLY A 66 7.26 -8.86 5.24
C GLY A 66 7.39 -7.91 6.41
N ALA A 67 8.39 -7.05 6.35
CA ALA A 67 8.68 -6.08 7.39
C ALA A 67 7.71 -4.92 7.34
N ASP A 68 7.53 -4.30 8.50
CA ASP A 68 6.74 -3.07 8.59
C ASP A 68 7.53 -1.90 8.04
N LEU A 69 6.82 -0.81 7.74
CA LEU A 69 7.43 0.41 7.22
C LEU A 69 7.10 1.58 8.14
N VAL A 70 8.04 2.52 8.23
CA VAL A 70 7.77 3.84 8.79
C VAL A 70 7.88 4.81 7.63
N TRP A 71 6.82 5.58 7.38
CA TRP A 71 6.72 6.35 6.16
C TRP A 71 6.01 7.67 6.42
N PRO A 72 6.36 8.72 5.69
CA PRO A 72 5.60 9.98 5.79
C PRO A 72 4.14 9.75 5.41
N THR A 73 3.25 10.49 6.05
CA THR A 73 1.82 10.32 5.80
C THR A 73 1.39 10.93 4.47
N THR A 74 2.23 11.73 3.87
CA THR A 74 1.92 12.43 2.62
C THR A 74 1.66 11.44 1.49
N GLY A 75 0.61 11.69 0.74
CA GLY A 75 0.29 10.89 -0.44
C GLY A 75 -0.61 9.70 -0.17
N PHE A 76 -0.79 9.33 1.07
CA PHE A 76 -1.70 8.23 1.41
C PHE A 76 -3.13 8.72 1.49
N ARG A 77 -4.06 7.83 1.18
CA ARG A 77 -5.49 8.06 1.40
C ARG A 77 -6.09 6.83 2.07
N LEU A 78 -7.25 7.01 2.67
CA LEU A 78 -7.97 5.86 3.21
C LEU A 78 -8.42 4.97 2.06
N ALA A 79 -8.25 3.68 2.23
CA ALA A 79 -8.74 2.71 1.26
C ALA A 79 -10.18 2.36 1.59
N LEU A 80 -10.99 2.16 0.55
CA LEU A 80 -12.39 1.80 0.74
C LEU A 80 -12.51 0.29 0.88
N ASP A 81 -13.45 -0.13 1.72
CA ASP A 81 -13.69 -1.56 1.89
C ASP A 81 -14.03 -2.21 0.56
N THR A 82 -14.76 -1.51 -0.29
CA THR A 82 -15.17 -2.06 -1.59
C THR A 82 -14.00 -2.32 -2.51
N GLU A 83 -12.86 -1.64 -2.30
CA GLU A 83 -11.68 -1.93 -3.10
C GLU A 83 -10.76 -2.94 -2.41
N VAL A 84 -10.74 -2.98 -1.09
CA VAL A 84 -9.79 -3.81 -0.35
C VAL A 84 -10.27 -5.25 -0.23
N ILE A 85 -11.54 -5.45 0.09
CA ILE A 85 -12.05 -6.79 0.38
C ILE A 85 -11.89 -7.75 -0.80
N PRO A 86 -12.23 -7.36 -2.03
CA PRO A 86 -12.01 -8.27 -3.16
C PRO A 86 -10.54 -8.62 -3.35
N LEU A 87 -9.63 -7.68 -3.10
CA LEU A 87 -8.21 -7.94 -3.27
C LEU A 87 -7.69 -8.88 -2.19
N LEU A 88 -8.16 -8.73 -0.95
CA LEU A 88 -7.75 -9.64 0.11
C LEU A 88 -8.23 -11.07 -0.18
N THR A 89 -9.41 -11.20 -0.76
CA THR A 89 -9.92 -12.49 -1.15
C THR A 89 -9.02 -13.13 -2.21
N GLU A 90 -8.57 -12.34 -3.16
CA GLU A 90 -7.69 -12.84 -4.20
C GLU A 90 -6.34 -13.24 -3.64
N LEU A 91 -5.84 -12.54 -2.63
CA LEU A 91 -4.57 -12.88 -2.00
C LEU A 91 -4.58 -14.28 -1.39
N GLU A 92 -5.72 -14.70 -0.86
CA GLU A 92 -5.82 -16.02 -0.26
C GLU A 92 -5.52 -17.13 -1.27
N THR A 93 -5.86 -16.90 -2.52
CA THR A 93 -5.55 -17.86 -3.58
C THR A 93 -4.09 -17.78 -4.00
N LEU A 94 -3.57 -16.56 -4.14
CA LEU A 94 -2.23 -16.35 -4.66
C LEU A 94 -1.15 -16.71 -3.65
N SER A 95 -1.41 -16.56 -2.36
CA SER A 95 -0.40 -16.76 -1.35
C SER A 95 0.05 -18.22 -1.22
N LYS A 96 -0.57 -19.11 -1.95
CA LYS A 96 -0.20 -20.52 -1.92
C LYS A 96 0.99 -20.84 -2.82
N THR A 97 1.46 -19.87 -3.61
CA THR A 97 2.61 -20.07 -4.48
C THR A 97 3.89 -19.97 -3.66
N PRO A 98 4.81 -20.96 -3.74
CA PRO A 98 5.96 -20.99 -2.85
C PRO A 98 6.89 -19.77 -2.93
N ASP A 99 7.11 -19.22 -4.14
CA ASP A 99 8.02 -18.10 -4.30
C ASP A 99 7.36 -16.76 -4.17
N TYR A 100 6.08 -16.72 -3.85
CA TYR A 100 5.31 -15.50 -3.88
C TYR A 100 5.81 -14.46 -2.87
N PRO A 101 6.17 -14.83 -1.63
CA PRO A 101 6.66 -13.82 -0.69
C PRO A 101 7.94 -13.14 -1.14
N ILE A 102 8.83 -13.86 -1.82
CA ILE A 102 10.07 -13.27 -2.32
C ILE A 102 9.78 -12.25 -3.41
N LEU A 103 8.86 -12.59 -4.31
CA LEU A 103 8.47 -11.67 -5.37
C LEU A 103 7.82 -10.42 -4.79
N GLY A 104 6.99 -10.58 -3.76
CA GLY A 104 6.36 -9.45 -3.10
C GLY A 104 7.38 -8.50 -2.51
N HIS A 105 8.41 -9.02 -1.87
CA HIS A 105 9.46 -8.20 -1.29
C HIS A 105 10.17 -7.36 -2.34
N ARG A 106 10.49 -7.97 -3.48
CA ARG A 106 11.16 -7.25 -4.56
C ARG A 106 10.27 -6.14 -5.10
N GLN A 107 9.00 -6.43 -5.29
CA GLN A 107 8.07 -5.44 -5.83
C GLN A 107 7.89 -4.28 -4.87
N LEU A 108 7.82 -4.56 -3.57
CA LEU A 108 7.68 -3.51 -2.58
C LEU A 108 8.91 -2.62 -2.58
N ARG A 109 10.10 -3.20 -2.59
CA ARG A 109 11.33 -2.41 -2.58
C ARG A 109 11.40 -1.50 -3.81
N ASP A 110 11.08 -2.04 -4.97
CA ASP A 110 11.10 -1.25 -6.19
C ASP A 110 10.10 -0.11 -6.14
N PHE A 111 8.90 -0.38 -5.64
CA PHE A 111 7.87 0.63 -5.50
C PHE A 111 8.31 1.75 -4.55
N VAL A 112 8.84 1.38 -3.39
CA VAL A 112 9.29 2.35 -2.39
C VAL A 112 10.39 3.22 -2.97
N ASP A 113 11.34 2.61 -3.67
CA ASP A 113 12.44 3.37 -4.26
C ASP A 113 11.92 4.37 -5.29
N GLN A 114 10.97 3.98 -6.12
CA GLN A 114 10.44 4.86 -7.14
C GLN A 114 9.63 6.01 -6.55
N VAL A 115 8.82 5.73 -5.53
CA VAL A 115 8.06 6.77 -4.87
C VAL A 115 9.01 7.76 -4.19
N TRP A 116 10.04 7.25 -3.54
CA TRP A 116 11.00 8.08 -2.83
C TRP A 116 11.75 9.00 -3.81
N GLN A 117 12.16 8.46 -4.95
CA GLN A 117 12.85 9.26 -5.96
C GLN A 117 11.94 10.33 -6.52
N ALA A 118 10.69 10.00 -6.77
CA ALA A 118 9.76 10.99 -7.28
C ALA A 118 9.54 12.12 -6.29
N SER A 119 9.46 11.79 -4.99
CA SER A 119 9.31 12.81 -3.95
C SER A 119 10.54 13.70 -3.87
N SER A 120 11.73 13.12 -4.05
CA SER A 120 12.98 13.89 -3.97
C SER A 120 13.15 14.83 -5.12
N GLU A 121 12.60 14.49 -6.27
CA GLU A 121 12.72 15.33 -7.45
C GLU A 121 11.71 16.45 -7.48
N GLY A 122 10.64 16.29 -6.71
CA GLY A 122 9.56 17.25 -6.69
C GLY A 122 9.82 18.37 -5.75
#